data_947f1b03e553dfa747a6189c8081508a
#
_entry.id   947f1b03e553dfa747a6189c8081508a
#
_cell.length_a   1.000
_cell.length_b   1.000
_cell.length_c   1.000
_cell.angle_alpha   90.00
_cell.angle_beta   90.00
_cell.angle_gamma   90.00
#
_symmetry.space_group_name_H-M   'P 1'
#
loop_
_entity.id
_entity.type
_entity.pdbx_description
1 polymer ?
#
loop_
_entity_poly.entity_id
_entity_poly.type
_entity_poly.pdbx_seq_one_letter_code
_entity_poly.pdbx_strand_id
1 'polypeptide(L)'
;MAGIKFHGPIDSEISKNHIYRCGFNGIWLDWMTQGTRVSRNLMHDNTKDIFVEVNHGPFLIDNNLLLSPFSILESCGGGAYVHNLIAGNIIRRAELDRETPYHKPHSTEILGLSKVVGDDERFFNNLFTGGQGLSVYGEDALNLQAGGNVYLNTALPSIQETDALVLESNSSGLKLEEKADGWWLELNIDIEDLTQQNRKIITTKTLGEAMISKAIYENQDETPYTLVIDYYGEETKNKKPLPGPFSNLNNQSIKFLVWPR
;
A
#
# COMPACT_ATOMS: atom_id res chain seq x y z
N MET A 1 10.63 15.54 9.00
CA MET A 1 10.07 16.29 7.84
C MET A 1 9.77 15.31 6.73
N ALA A 2 8.95 15.68 5.75
CA ALA A 2 8.57 14.83 4.62
C ALA A 2 8.62 15.63 3.32
N GLY A 3 8.65 14.94 2.17
CA GLY A 3 8.44 15.54 0.86
C GLY A 3 7.04 16.14 0.76
N ILE A 4 6.02 15.34 1.12
CA ILE A 4 4.62 15.79 1.25
C ILE A 4 4.15 15.44 2.65
N LYS A 5 3.62 16.42 3.39
CA LYS A 5 3.00 16.20 4.70
C LYS A 5 1.60 16.77 4.72
N PHE A 6 0.62 15.90 4.98
CA PHE A 6 -0.75 16.27 5.25
C PHE A 6 -1.05 16.10 6.73
N HIS A 7 -1.64 17.11 7.34
CA HIS A 7 -2.06 17.10 8.74
C HIS A 7 -3.58 17.26 8.81
N GLY A 8 -4.27 16.22 9.25
CA GLY A 8 -5.73 16.18 9.33
C GLY A 8 -6.46 16.21 7.98
N PRO A 9 -5.95 15.57 6.91
CA PRO A 9 -6.65 15.57 5.64
C PRO A 9 -7.88 14.68 5.70
N ILE A 10 -8.98 15.20 5.17
CA ILE A 10 -10.22 14.46 4.91
C ILE A 10 -10.41 14.41 3.40
N ASP A 11 -10.78 13.25 2.86
CA ASP A 11 -11.12 13.05 1.45
C ASP A 11 -10.07 13.63 0.48
N SER A 12 -8.83 13.36 0.75
CA SER A 12 -7.71 13.91 -0.03
C SER A 12 -7.05 12.84 -0.90
N GLU A 13 -6.43 13.25 -2.00
CA GLU A 13 -5.67 12.36 -2.87
C GLU A 13 -4.24 12.87 -3.08
N ILE A 14 -3.26 11.95 -2.99
CA ILE A 14 -1.87 12.15 -3.40
C ILE A 14 -1.57 11.11 -4.47
N SER A 15 -1.53 11.51 -5.73
CA SER A 15 -1.34 10.56 -6.81
C SER A 15 -0.38 11.04 -7.89
N LYS A 16 0.27 10.09 -8.57
CA LYS A 16 1.14 10.33 -9.71
C LYS A 16 2.28 11.31 -9.39
N ASN A 17 2.96 11.09 -8.26
CA ASN A 17 4.14 11.86 -7.89
C ASN A 17 5.39 10.99 -7.95
N HIS A 18 6.51 11.62 -8.24
CA HIS A 18 7.84 11.04 -8.11
C HIS A 18 8.53 11.70 -6.90
N ILE A 19 8.70 10.93 -5.82
CA ILE A 19 9.17 11.44 -4.55
C ILE A 19 10.42 10.67 -4.14
N TYR A 20 11.55 11.35 -4.07
CA TYR A 20 12.82 10.71 -3.80
C TYR A 20 13.79 11.63 -3.06
N ARG A 21 14.82 11.01 -2.45
CA ARG A 21 15.87 11.70 -1.68
C ARG A 21 15.35 12.60 -0.56
N CYS A 22 14.17 12.26 -0.03
CA CYS A 22 13.68 12.86 1.20
C CYS A 22 14.48 12.29 2.38
N GLY A 23 15.15 13.14 3.12
CA GLY A 23 16.02 12.74 4.24
C GLY A 23 15.25 12.11 5.41
N PHE A 24 13.92 12.00 5.31
CA PHE A 24 13.05 11.36 6.30
C PHE A 24 11.93 10.60 5.61
N ASN A 25 10.71 11.15 5.52
CA ASN A 25 9.58 10.49 4.89
C ASN A 25 9.34 11.05 3.47
N GLY A 26 8.95 10.22 2.52
CA GLY A 26 8.43 10.66 1.23
C GLY A 26 7.07 11.34 1.42
N ILE A 27 6.08 10.57 1.86
CA ILE A 27 4.75 11.05 2.24
C ILE A 27 4.53 10.82 3.73
N TRP A 28 3.90 11.80 4.39
CA TRP A 28 3.48 11.70 5.78
C TRP A 28 2.01 12.10 5.91
N LEU A 29 1.16 11.10 6.14
CA LEU A 29 -0.23 11.30 6.52
C LEU A 29 -0.28 11.40 8.04
N ASP A 30 -0.35 12.63 8.53
CA ASP A 30 -0.29 12.95 9.94
C ASP A 30 -1.69 13.17 10.49
N TRP A 31 -1.82 12.92 11.72
CA TRP A 31 -2.93 13.08 12.67
C TRP A 31 -4.34 13.25 12.07
N MET A 32 -5.23 12.33 12.40
CA MET A 32 -6.66 12.31 12.02
C MET A 32 -6.94 12.11 10.51
N THR A 33 -6.00 11.60 9.73
CA THR A 33 -6.25 11.32 8.31
C THR A 33 -7.43 10.36 8.15
N GLN A 34 -8.39 10.71 7.27
CA GLN A 34 -9.54 9.86 6.96
C GLN A 34 -10.01 10.11 5.51
N GLY A 35 -10.51 9.07 4.82
CA GLY A 35 -10.96 9.17 3.43
C GLY A 35 -9.85 9.47 2.42
N THR A 36 -8.58 9.39 2.82
CA THR A 36 -7.44 9.80 1.98
C THR A 36 -6.93 8.62 1.15
N ARG A 37 -6.61 8.90 -0.11
CA ARG A 37 -6.00 7.94 -1.04
C ARG A 37 -4.60 8.37 -1.46
N VAL A 38 -3.65 7.41 -1.45
CA VAL A 38 -2.29 7.57 -1.99
C VAL A 38 -2.09 6.57 -3.09
N SER A 39 -1.98 7.01 -4.36
CA SER A 39 -1.98 6.09 -5.48
C SER A 39 -1.01 6.44 -6.60
N ARG A 40 -0.45 5.40 -7.24
CA ARG A 40 0.37 5.55 -8.45
C ARG A 40 1.56 6.50 -8.29
N ASN A 41 2.18 6.50 -7.11
CA ASN A 41 3.39 7.26 -6.84
C ASN A 41 4.63 6.37 -7.02
N LEU A 42 5.71 6.94 -7.54
CA LEU A 42 7.04 6.36 -7.49
C LEU A 42 7.79 6.95 -6.31
N MET A 43 8.21 6.10 -5.36
CA MET A 43 8.98 6.52 -4.20
C MET A 43 10.24 5.67 -4.04
N HIS A 44 11.41 6.31 -3.93
CA HIS A 44 12.70 5.65 -3.79
C HIS A 44 13.74 6.58 -3.15
N ASP A 45 14.82 6.01 -2.67
CA ASP A 45 15.93 6.76 -2.05
C ASP A 45 15.48 7.68 -0.89
N ASN A 46 14.33 7.42 -0.28
CA ASN A 46 13.87 8.06 0.95
C ASN A 46 14.36 7.25 2.16
N THR A 47 14.38 7.84 3.36
CA THR A 47 14.55 7.02 4.56
C THR A 47 13.35 6.12 4.76
N LYS A 48 12.14 6.66 4.56
CA LYS A 48 10.86 5.93 4.52
C LYS A 48 10.01 6.49 3.38
N ASP A 49 9.28 5.62 2.69
CA ASP A 49 8.40 6.10 1.62
C ASP A 49 7.12 6.70 2.20
N ILE A 50 6.39 5.94 3.00
CA ILE A 50 5.12 6.40 3.59
C ILE A 50 5.19 6.28 5.11
N PHE A 51 4.79 7.33 5.79
CA PHE A 51 4.46 7.33 7.20
C PHE A 51 2.98 7.68 7.39
N VAL A 52 2.23 6.77 8.02
CA VAL A 52 0.85 7.00 8.44
C VAL A 52 0.83 7.09 9.96
N GLU A 53 0.50 8.27 10.49
CA GLU A 53 0.59 8.55 11.92
C GLU A 53 -0.77 8.92 12.51
N VAL A 54 -1.11 8.21 13.57
CA VAL A 54 -2.25 8.39 14.47
C VAL A 54 -3.56 8.78 13.77
N ASN A 55 -4.17 7.79 13.15
CA ASN A 55 -5.51 7.86 12.59
C ASN A 55 -6.24 6.51 12.73
N HIS A 56 -7.52 6.51 12.43
CA HIS A 56 -8.40 5.35 12.58
C HIS A 56 -9.02 4.90 11.25
N GLY A 57 -8.50 5.43 10.12
CA GLY A 57 -9.02 5.12 8.79
C GLY A 57 -10.48 5.57 8.56
N PRO A 58 -11.05 5.22 7.41
CA PRO A 58 -10.38 4.48 6.34
C PRO A 58 -9.35 5.35 5.59
N PHE A 59 -8.29 4.72 5.08
CA PHE A 59 -7.42 5.30 4.06
C PHE A 59 -7.00 4.20 3.10
N LEU A 60 -6.68 4.58 1.85
CA LEU A 60 -6.28 3.65 0.80
C LEU A 60 -4.92 4.02 0.21
N ILE A 61 -4.01 3.05 0.18
CA ILE A 61 -2.69 3.15 -0.44
C ILE A 61 -2.63 2.09 -1.54
N ASP A 62 -2.70 2.50 -2.82
CA ASP A 62 -2.82 1.55 -3.91
C ASP A 62 -1.95 1.87 -5.12
N ASN A 63 -1.51 0.83 -5.81
CA ASN A 63 -0.75 0.93 -7.06
C ASN A 63 0.53 1.79 -6.96
N ASN A 64 1.18 1.87 -5.80
CA ASN A 64 2.44 2.60 -5.64
C ASN A 64 3.65 1.70 -5.83
N LEU A 65 4.77 2.32 -6.18
CA LEU A 65 6.12 1.74 -6.16
C LEU A 65 6.85 2.28 -4.93
N LEU A 66 6.98 1.45 -3.89
CA LEU A 66 7.59 1.77 -2.60
C LEU A 66 8.95 1.08 -2.51
N LEU A 67 10.01 1.77 -2.93
CA LEU A 67 11.31 1.16 -3.21
C LEU A 67 12.40 1.51 -2.19
N SER A 68 12.09 2.34 -1.17
CA SER A 68 13.04 2.71 -0.13
C SER A 68 13.23 1.60 0.92
N PRO A 69 14.32 1.60 1.71
CA PRO A 69 14.59 0.56 2.71
C PRO A 69 13.48 0.35 3.73
N PHE A 70 12.74 1.40 4.07
CA PHE A 70 11.49 1.32 4.81
C PHE A 70 10.36 1.82 3.93
N SER A 71 9.57 0.91 3.42
CA SER A 71 8.44 1.27 2.55
C SER A 71 7.31 1.93 3.34
N ILE A 72 6.99 1.41 4.52
CA ILE A 72 5.86 1.87 5.31
C ILE A 72 6.24 1.94 6.78
N LEU A 73 5.90 3.05 7.44
CA LEU A 73 5.83 3.18 8.88
C LEU A 73 4.36 3.43 9.26
N GLU A 74 3.81 2.52 10.07
CA GLU A 74 2.44 2.60 10.55
C GLU A 74 2.41 2.88 12.04
N SER A 75 1.66 3.91 12.41
CA SER A 75 1.20 4.16 13.76
C SER A 75 -0.27 4.55 13.68
N CYS A 76 -1.09 3.65 13.11
CA CYS A 76 -2.45 3.93 12.67
C CYS A 76 -3.32 2.67 12.77
N GLY A 77 -4.57 2.78 12.38
CA GLY A 77 -5.51 1.70 12.15
C GLY A 77 -6.43 2.02 10.98
N GLY A 78 -7.06 0.99 10.41
CA GLY A 78 -8.00 1.15 9.30
C GLY A 78 -7.35 1.50 7.97
N GLY A 79 -6.16 0.97 7.70
CA GLY A 79 -5.46 1.10 6.43
C GLY A 79 -5.80 0.00 5.43
N ALA A 80 -5.83 0.35 4.14
CA ALA A 80 -5.88 -0.61 3.05
C ALA A 80 -4.72 -0.38 2.08
N TYR A 81 -3.94 -1.42 1.84
CA TYR A 81 -2.77 -1.45 0.95
C TYR A 81 -3.06 -2.45 -0.16
N VAL A 82 -3.27 -1.96 -1.38
CA VAL A 82 -3.76 -2.79 -2.48
C VAL A 82 -2.92 -2.59 -3.75
N HIS A 83 -2.51 -3.68 -4.39
CA HIS A 83 -1.76 -3.62 -5.64
C HIS A 83 -0.47 -2.79 -5.59
N ASN A 84 0.20 -2.66 -4.44
CA ASN A 84 1.49 -1.98 -4.37
C ASN A 84 2.65 -2.93 -4.69
N LEU A 85 3.77 -2.39 -5.17
CA LEU A 85 5.06 -3.03 -5.12
C LEU A 85 5.80 -2.49 -3.89
N ILE A 86 6.15 -3.39 -2.96
CA ILE A 86 6.74 -3.07 -1.66
C ILE A 86 8.10 -3.75 -1.58
N ALA A 87 9.18 -2.98 -1.63
CA ALA A 87 10.54 -3.51 -1.64
C ALA A 87 11.25 -3.45 -0.29
N GLY A 88 10.82 -2.56 0.59
CA GLY A 88 11.41 -2.35 1.91
C GLY A 88 10.59 -2.92 3.06
N ASN A 89 11.05 -2.63 4.27
CA ASN A 89 10.40 -3.08 5.50
C ASN A 89 9.13 -2.29 5.83
N ILE A 90 8.21 -2.94 6.52
CA ILE A 90 7.08 -2.34 7.21
C ILE A 90 7.43 -2.23 8.70
N ILE A 91 7.17 -1.09 9.31
CA ILE A 91 7.32 -0.88 10.75
C ILE A 91 5.94 -0.61 11.34
N ARG A 92 5.50 -1.45 12.28
CA ARG A 92 4.28 -1.24 13.07
C ARG A 92 4.61 -0.61 14.41
N ARG A 93 3.78 0.33 14.83
CA ARG A 93 3.89 0.96 16.14
C ARG A 93 2.54 1.39 16.67
N ALA A 94 2.16 0.94 17.85
CA ALA A 94 1.01 1.47 18.57
C ALA A 94 1.30 2.87 19.13
N GLU A 95 0.26 3.69 19.29
CA GLU A 95 0.32 4.97 19.99
C GLU A 95 -0.73 4.95 21.11
N LEU A 96 -0.31 4.54 22.31
CA LEU A 96 -1.18 4.30 23.45
C LEU A 96 -1.18 5.44 24.48
N ASP A 97 -0.26 6.41 24.33
CA ASP A 97 -0.10 7.48 25.31
C ASP A 97 -1.12 8.60 25.13
N ARG A 98 -1.76 8.65 23.98
CA ARG A 98 -2.80 9.66 23.66
C ARG A 98 -3.97 9.06 22.89
N GLU A 99 -5.12 9.73 22.95
CA GLU A 99 -6.25 9.45 22.09
C GLU A 99 -6.21 10.33 20.84
N THR A 100 -6.68 9.77 19.73
CA THR A 100 -6.75 10.46 18.43
C THR A 100 -8.20 10.58 17.99
N PRO A 101 -8.62 11.73 17.47
CA PRO A 101 -9.98 11.91 16.93
C PRO A 101 -10.21 11.06 15.68
N TYR A 102 -11.47 10.66 15.49
CA TYR A 102 -11.99 10.15 14.24
C TYR A 102 -13.28 10.90 13.86
N HIS A 103 -13.57 10.96 12.58
CA HIS A 103 -14.56 11.84 11.99
C HIS A 103 -15.77 11.07 11.46
N LYS A 104 -16.88 11.79 11.28
CA LYS A 104 -17.94 11.34 10.37
C LYS A 104 -17.36 11.13 8.96
N PRO A 105 -17.85 10.14 8.19
CA PRO A 105 -17.50 10.03 6.77
C PRO A 105 -17.69 11.36 6.05
N HIS A 106 -16.74 11.71 5.18
CA HIS A 106 -16.77 12.92 4.34
C HIS A 106 -16.97 14.25 5.11
N SER A 107 -16.48 14.30 6.34
CA SER A 107 -16.71 15.45 7.22
C SER A 107 -15.52 15.69 8.15
N THR A 108 -15.35 16.94 8.56
CA THR A 108 -14.43 17.34 9.64
C THR A 108 -15.07 17.25 11.03
N GLU A 109 -16.32 16.83 11.13
CA GLU A 109 -17.01 16.66 12.40
C GLU A 109 -16.44 15.46 13.17
N ILE A 110 -15.94 15.70 14.37
CA ILE A 110 -15.37 14.65 15.23
C ILE A 110 -16.51 13.82 15.82
N LEU A 111 -16.45 12.49 15.61
CA LEU A 111 -17.38 11.53 16.22
C LEU A 111 -16.90 11.01 17.57
N GLY A 112 -15.60 10.94 17.79
CA GLY A 112 -15.04 10.41 19.01
C GLY A 112 -13.53 10.42 19.05
N LEU A 113 -13.00 9.87 20.14
CA LEU A 113 -11.58 9.74 20.42
C LEU A 113 -11.27 8.28 20.74
N SER A 114 -10.15 7.77 20.26
CA SER A 114 -9.66 6.44 20.60
C SER A 114 -8.13 6.38 20.55
N LYS A 115 -7.55 5.41 21.26
CA LYS A 115 -6.12 5.10 21.16
C LYS A 115 -5.85 4.34 19.87
N VAL A 116 -4.66 4.53 19.30
CA VAL A 116 -4.21 3.84 18.12
C VAL A 116 -3.41 2.60 18.54
N VAL A 117 -4.03 1.44 18.41
CA VAL A 117 -3.41 0.16 18.81
C VAL A 117 -2.56 -0.47 17.70
N GLY A 118 -2.65 0.02 16.45
CA GLY A 118 -1.88 -0.49 15.31
C GLY A 118 -2.48 -1.75 14.71
N ASP A 119 -3.79 -1.81 14.58
CA ASP A 119 -4.56 -2.94 14.08
C ASP A 119 -5.56 -2.52 13.00
N ASP A 120 -6.28 -3.52 12.43
CA ASP A 120 -7.32 -3.30 11.41
C ASP A 120 -6.76 -2.93 10.04
N GLU A 121 -5.66 -3.58 9.65
CA GLU A 121 -5.02 -3.35 8.37
C GLU A 121 -5.47 -4.37 7.30
N ARG A 122 -5.44 -3.94 6.04
CA ARG A 122 -5.82 -4.74 4.88
C ARG A 122 -4.72 -4.73 3.84
N PHE A 123 -4.21 -5.92 3.47
CA PHE A 123 -3.18 -6.08 2.44
C PHE A 123 -3.67 -7.03 1.36
N PHE A 124 -4.01 -6.50 0.20
CA PHE A 124 -4.53 -7.31 -0.89
C PHE A 124 -3.75 -7.13 -2.19
N ASN A 125 -3.44 -8.24 -2.85
CA ASN A 125 -2.85 -8.26 -4.19
C ASN A 125 -1.54 -7.46 -4.30
N ASN A 126 -0.77 -7.29 -3.22
CA ASN A 126 0.53 -6.62 -3.26
C ASN A 126 1.63 -7.57 -3.77
N LEU A 127 2.70 -6.99 -4.27
CA LEU A 127 3.93 -7.66 -4.63
C LEU A 127 5.04 -7.21 -3.67
N PHE A 128 5.44 -8.07 -2.75
CA PHE A 128 6.56 -7.86 -1.85
C PHE A 128 7.84 -8.40 -2.49
N THR A 129 8.78 -7.51 -2.78
CA THR A 129 10.03 -7.87 -3.46
C THR A 129 11.25 -7.86 -2.55
N GLY A 130 11.07 -7.58 -1.27
CA GLY A 130 12.12 -7.54 -0.25
C GLY A 130 11.57 -7.17 1.12
N GLY A 131 12.48 -6.86 2.04
CA GLY A 131 12.12 -6.59 3.43
C GLY A 131 11.64 -7.86 4.14
N GLN A 132 10.87 -7.69 5.20
CA GLN A 132 10.29 -8.79 5.98
C GLN A 132 8.85 -9.15 5.58
N GLY A 133 8.27 -8.41 4.63
CA GLY A 133 6.88 -8.63 4.19
C GLY A 133 5.88 -8.40 5.31
N LEU A 134 4.82 -9.23 5.36
CA LEU A 134 3.80 -9.18 6.39
C LEU A 134 4.12 -10.04 7.63
N SER A 135 5.30 -10.65 7.73
CA SER A 135 5.69 -11.38 8.93
C SER A 135 5.80 -10.51 10.19
N VAL A 136 5.83 -9.18 10.00
CA VAL A 136 5.73 -8.19 11.10
C VAL A 136 4.36 -8.21 11.79
N TYR A 137 3.33 -8.76 11.15
CA TYR A 137 2.00 -8.98 11.70
C TYR A 137 1.90 -10.43 12.20
N GLY A 138 2.26 -10.63 13.47
CA GLY A 138 2.19 -11.91 14.14
C GLY A 138 0.80 -12.26 14.67
N GLU A 139 0.76 -13.16 15.67
CA GLU A 139 -0.49 -13.56 16.36
C GLU A 139 -1.16 -12.39 17.10
N ASP A 140 -0.39 -11.40 17.49
CA ASP A 140 -0.84 -10.19 18.18
C ASP A 140 -1.58 -9.18 17.28
N ALA A 141 -1.49 -9.34 15.97
CA ALA A 141 -2.17 -8.44 15.05
C ALA A 141 -3.68 -8.74 15.00
N LEU A 142 -4.47 -7.84 15.52
CA LEU A 142 -5.93 -7.98 15.55
C LEU A 142 -6.52 -7.46 14.22
N ASN A 143 -7.47 -8.23 13.67
CA ASN A 143 -8.23 -7.88 12.47
C ASN A 143 -7.37 -7.61 11.21
N LEU A 144 -6.19 -8.23 11.09
CA LEU A 144 -5.47 -8.22 9.84
C LEU A 144 -6.28 -9.00 8.78
N GLN A 145 -6.48 -8.38 7.63
CA GLN A 145 -7.06 -9.01 6.45
C GLN A 145 -6.01 -9.01 5.35
N ALA A 146 -5.58 -10.17 4.92
CA ALA A 146 -4.57 -10.29 3.87
C ALA A 146 -4.94 -11.38 2.87
N GLY A 147 -4.64 -11.16 1.59
CA GLY A 147 -4.89 -12.15 0.56
C GLY A 147 -4.42 -11.74 -0.83
N GLY A 148 -4.09 -12.73 -1.63
CA GLY A 148 -3.61 -12.53 -2.98
C GLY A 148 -2.24 -11.90 -3.10
N ASN A 149 -1.51 -11.73 -2.00
CA ASN A 149 -0.17 -11.17 -2.01
C ASN A 149 0.87 -12.17 -2.50
N VAL A 150 1.95 -11.65 -3.07
CA VAL A 150 3.12 -12.44 -3.52
C VAL A 150 4.36 -11.95 -2.79
N TYR A 151 5.19 -12.90 -2.37
CA TYR A 151 6.39 -12.66 -1.59
C TYR A 151 7.61 -13.23 -2.30
N LEU A 152 8.63 -12.41 -2.47
CA LEU A 152 9.91 -12.72 -3.10
C LEU A 152 11.08 -12.45 -2.16
N ASN A 153 12.20 -13.07 -2.42
CA ASN A 153 13.44 -12.91 -1.65
C ASN A 153 13.24 -13.23 -0.16
N THR A 154 13.39 -12.23 0.70
CA THR A 154 13.29 -12.35 2.16
C THR A 154 11.90 -12.04 2.71
N ALA A 155 11.00 -11.56 1.86
CA ALA A 155 9.65 -11.21 2.28
C ALA A 155 8.85 -12.47 2.61
N LEU A 156 8.10 -12.43 3.72
CA LEU A 156 7.26 -13.54 4.18
C LEU A 156 5.85 -13.04 4.50
N PRO A 157 4.83 -13.90 4.33
CA PRO A 157 3.46 -13.59 4.73
C PRO A 157 3.32 -13.49 6.25
N SER A 158 2.21 -12.88 6.68
CA SER A 158 1.71 -13.09 8.04
C SER A 158 1.22 -14.52 8.20
N ILE A 159 1.32 -15.05 9.42
CA ILE A 159 0.72 -16.35 9.77
C ILE A 159 -0.81 -16.38 9.62
N GLN A 160 -1.44 -15.21 9.51
CA GLN A 160 -2.89 -15.06 9.33
C GLN A 160 -3.31 -15.08 7.85
N GLU A 161 -2.35 -14.99 6.91
CA GLU A 161 -2.63 -15.05 5.48
C GLU A 161 -2.58 -16.51 4.98
N THR A 162 -3.70 -17.02 4.51
CA THR A 162 -3.84 -18.45 4.14
C THR A 162 -3.63 -18.74 2.67
N ASP A 163 -3.67 -17.72 1.81
CA ASP A 163 -3.55 -17.83 0.35
C ASP A 163 -2.34 -17.07 -0.21
N ALA A 164 -1.30 -16.88 0.61
CA ALA A 164 -0.04 -16.26 0.20
C ALA A 164 0.72 -17.11 -0.84
N LEU A 165 1.31 -16.47 -1.83
CA LEU A 165 2.24 -17.11 -2.75
C LEU A 165 3.67 -16.68 -2.41
N VAL A 166 4.48 -17.63 -1.94
CA VAL A 166 5.90 -17.40 -1.64
C VAL A 166 6.75 -18.05 -2.74
N LEU A 167 7.57 -17.26 -3.40
CA LEU A 167 8.47 -17.71 -4.48
C LEU A 167 9.91 -17.73 -3.96
N GLU A 168 10.33 -18.84 -3.41
CA GLU A 168 11.60 -19.01 -2.69
C GLU A 168 12.87 -18.91 -3.57
N SER A 169 12.75 -19.19 -4.87
CA SER A 169 13.91 -19.40 -5.75
C SER A 169 14.32 -18.19 -6.58
N ASN A 170 13.59 -17.10 -6.52
CA ASN A 170 13.76 -16.01 -7.47
C ASN A 170 14.24 -14.74 -6.76
N SER A 171 15.51 -14.38 -6.97
CA SER A 171 15.90 -12.99 -6.82
C SER A 171 14.99 -12.15 -7.73
N SER A 172 14.21 -11.23 -7.17
CA SER A 172 13.34 -10.36 -7.96
C SER A 172 14.09 -9.55 -9.01
N GLY A 173 15.43 -9.49 -8.91
CA GLY A 173 16.24 -8.65 -9.79
C GLY A 173 15.78 -7.20 -9.83
N LEU A 174 15.08 -6.76 -8.78
CA LEU A 174 14.53 -5.40 -8.71
C LEU A 174 15.64 -4.36 -8.87
N LYS A 175 15.53 -3.57 -9.91
CA LYS A 175 16.47 -2.48 -10.20
C LYS A 175 15.70 -1.27 -10.70
N LEU A 176 15.95 -0.12 -10.08
CA LEU A 176 15.49 1.17 -10.60
C LEU A 176 16.69 1.91 -11.19
N GLU A 177 16.57 2.41 -12.41
CA GLU A 177 17.66 3.07 -13.15
C GLU A 177 17.17 4.34 -13.85
N GLU A 178 17.90 5.44 -13.65
CA GLU A 178 17.67 6.67 -14.38
C GLU A 178 18.35 6.59 -15.75
N LYS A 179 17.59 6.83 -16.82
CA LYS A 179 18.07 6.88 -18.20
C LYS A 179 17.73 8.22 -18.86
N ALA A 180 18.14 8.40 -20.12
CA ALA A 180 17.93 9.64 -20.85
C ALA A 180 16.45 10.03 -21.01
N ASP A 181 15.57 9.03 -21.08
CA ASP A 181 14.12 9.18 -21.29
C ASP A 181 13.28 9.05 -20.02
N GLY A 182 13.91 8.75 -18.88
CA GLY A 182 13.20 8.65 -17.61
C GLY A 182 13.72 7.57 -16.68
N TRP A 183 12.89 7.18 -15.72
CA TRP A 183 13.21 6.14 -14.75
C TRP A 183 12.62 4.80 -15.18
N TRP A 184 13.47 3.80 -15.21
CA TRP A 184 13.14 2.44 -15.61
C TRP A 184 13.23 1.50 -14.45
N LEU A 185 12.15 0.75 -14.22
CA LEU A 185 12.09 -0.35 -13.25
C LEU A 185 12.29 -1.67 -14.00
N GLU A 186 13.19 -2.49 -13.51
CA GLU A 186 13.41 -3.85 -13.98
C GLU A 186 13.01 -4.85 -12.89
N LEU A 187 12.21 -5.83 -13.26
CA LEU A 187 11.80 -6.95 -12.42
C LEU A 187 12.12 -8.26 -13.12
N ASN A 188 12.63 -9.22 -12.38
CA ASN A 188 12.90 -10.57 -12.86
C ASN A 188 11.93 -11.54 -12.16
N ILE A 189 10.76 -11.75 -12.76
CA ILE A 189 9.68 -12.60 -12.22
C ILE A 189 9.10 -13.41 -13.35
N ASP A 190 8.86 -14.69 -13.10
CA ASP A 190 8.09 -15.52 -14.02
C ASP A 190 6.59 -15.22 -13.88
N ILE A 191 5.96 -14.84 -14.99
CA ILE A 191 4.54 -14.49 -15.01
C ILE A 191 3.66 -15.72 -14.76
N GLU A 192 4.10 -16.89 -15.20
CA GLU A 192 3.37 -18.14 -14.98
C GLU A 192 3.19 -18.37 -13.47
N ASP A 193 4.23 -18.10 -12.67
CA ASP A 193 4.17 -18.21 -11.22
C ASP A 193 3.12 -17.23 -10.64
N LEU A 194 3.07 -16.00 -11.13
CA LEU A 194 2.12 -15.00 -10.66
C LEU A 194 0.66 -15.34 -11.00
N THR A 195 0.42 -16.08 -12.05
CA THR A 195 -0.94 -16.45 -12.51
C THR A 195 -1.52 -17.68 -11.83
N GLN A 196 -0.71 -18.44 -11.09
CA GLN A 196 -1.16 -19.65 -10.38
C GLN A 196 -2.23 -19.35 -9.33
N GLN A 197 -2.18 -18.18 -8.72
CA GLN A 197 -3.11 -17.77 -7.67
C GLN A 197 -4.35 -17.07 -8.26
N ASN A 198 -5.53 -17.42 -7.73
CA ASN A 198 -6.78 -16.84 -8.17
C ASN A 198 -7.15 -15.61 -7.34
N ARG A 199 -6.74 -14.43 -7.79
CA ARG A 199 -6.99 -13.14 -7.11
C ARG A 199 -8.35 -12.57 -7.46
N LYS A 200 -8.92 -11.83 -6.50
CA LYS A 200 -10.18 -11.12 -6.66
C LYS A 200 -9.94 -9.64 -6.96
N ILE A 201 -10.84 -9.03 -7.70
CA ILE A 201 -10.92 -7.57 -7.79
C ILE A 201 -11.31 -7.04 -6.40
N ILE A 202 -10.55 -6.08 -5.92
CA ILE A 202 -10.80 -5.46 -4.62
C ILE A 202 -11.81 -4.32 -4.77
N THR A 203 -12.81 -4.33 -3.91
CA THR A 203 -13.93 -3.39 -3.94
C THR A 203 -14.22 -2.87 -2.54
N THR A 204 -15.02 -1.82 -2.41
CA THR A 204 -15.58 -1.35 -1.14
C THR A 204 -16.12 -2.50 -0.29
N LYS A 205 -16.86 -3.44 -0.92
CA LYS A 205 -17.39 -4.61 -0.21
C LYS A 205 -16.30 -5.53 0.33
N THR A 206 -15.18 -5.66 -0.38
CA THR A 206 -14.04 -6.49 0.07
C THR A 206 -13.33 -5.81 1.24
N LEU A 207 -13.15 -4.50 1.17
CA LEU A 207 -12.46 -3.72 2.19
C LEU A 207 -13.32 -3.54 3.46
N GLY A 208 -14.65 -3.49 3.31
CA GLY A 208 -15.57 -3.35 4.43
C GLY A 208 -15.56 -1.95 5.04
N GLU A 209 -15.51 -1.89 6.37
CA GLU A 209 -15.46 -0.65 7.15
C GLU A 209 -14.28 -0.66 8.12
N ALA A 210 -13.74 0.51 8.42
CA ALA A 210 -12.69 0.67 9.42
C ALA A 210 -13.26 0.42 10.82
N MET A 211 -12.50 -0.30 11.66
CA MET A 211 -13.00 -0.82 12.93
C MET A 211 -13.46 0.27 13.90
N ILE A 212 -12.73 1.37 14.01
CA ILE A 212 -13.00 2.43 14.97
C ILE A 212 -13.96 3.48 14.40
N SER A 213 -13.65 4.05 13.25
CA SER A 213 -14.47 5.11 12.63
C SER A 213 -15.81 4.61 12.09
N LYS A 214 -15.94 3.29 11.84
CA LYS A 214 -17.09 2.66 11.17
C LYS A 214 -17.37 3.20 9.77
N ALA A 215 -16.46 3.99 9.22
CA ALA A 215 -16.54 4.50 7.86
C ALA A 215 -16.12 3.43 6.86
N ILE A 216 -16.79 3.37 5.72
CA ILE A 216 -16.48 2.44 4.64
C ILE A 216 -15.37 2.98 3.74
N TYR A 217 -14.71 2.09 3.00
CA TYR A 217 -13.69 2.46 2.00
C TYR A 217 -14.39 2.79 0.68
N GLU A 218 -14.48 4.07 0.36
CA GLU A 218 -15.17 4.55 -0.84
C GLU A 218 -14.49 5.80 -1.41
N ASN A 219 -14.87 6.21 -2.61
CA ASN A 219 -14.39 7.43 -3.24
C ASN A 219 -14.90 8.67 -2.49
N GLN A 220 -14.24 9.81 -2.70
CA GLN A 220 -14.62 11.10 -2.11
C GLN A 220 -16.04 11.57 -2.49
N ASP A 221 -16.58 11.05 -3.58
CA ASP A 221 -17.94 11.31 -4.06
C ASP A 221 -18.97 10.27 -3.56
N GLU A 222 -18.60 9.51 -2.55
CA GLU A 222 -19.42 8.44 -1.95
C GLU A 222 -19.71 7.25 -2.89
N THR A 223 -19.04 7.18 -4.04
CA THR A 223 -19.16 6.02 -4.93
C THR A 223 -18.26 4.86 -4.48
N PRO A 224 -18.70 3.61 -4.61
CA PRO A 224 -17.91 2.46 -4.20
C PRO A 224 -16.59 2.33 -4.99
N TYR A 225 -15.54 1.90 -4.33
CA TYR A 225 -14.32 1.48 -5.00
C TYR A 225 -14.54 0.20 -5.82
N THR A 226 -13.92 0.21 -7.00
CA THR A 226 -13.62 -0.99 -7.78
C THR A 226 -12.19 -0.81 -8.31
N LEU A 227 -11.21 -1.47 -7.68
CA LEU A 227 -9.80 -1.23 -7.95
C LEU A 227 -9.35 -2.05 -9.16
N VAL A 228 -9.59 -1.52 -10.35
CA VAL A 228 -9.26 -2.10 -11.65
C VAL A 228 -8.27 -1.27 -12.46
N ILE A 229 -7.85 -0.12 -11.93
CA ILE A 229 -6.90 0.78 -12.59
C ILE A 229 -5.49 0.47 -12.09
N ASP A 230 -4.53 0.32 -13.00
CA ASP A 230 -3.14 0.05 -12.69
C ASP A 230 -2.28 1.32 -12.46
N TYR A 231 -0.97 1.14 -12.29
CA TYR A 231 -0.01 2.24 -12.08
C TYR A 231 -0.06 3.30 -13.19
N TYR A 232 -0.25 2.88 -14.44
CA TYR A 232 -0.32 3.79 -15.58
C TYR A 232 -1.69 4.47 -15.74
N GLY A 233 -2.69 4.01 -15.02
CA GLY A 233 -4.07 4.49 -15.14
C GLY A 233 -4.86 3.73 -16.20
N GLU A 234 -4.35 2.57 -16.61
CA GLU A 234 -5.05 1.70 -17.56
C GLU A 234 -5.97 0.72 -16.83
N GLU A 235 -7.13 0.47 -17.42
CA GLU A 235 -8.08 -0.48 -16.83
C GLU A 235 -7.61 -1.92 -17.07
N THR A 236 -7.55 -2.69 -16.01
CA THR A 236 -7.31 -4.13 -16.05
C THR A 236 -8.44 -4.84 -16.76
N LYS A 237 -8.18 -5.36 -17.95
CA LYS A 237 -9.15 -6.14 -18.77
C LYS A 237 -9.39 -7.55 -18.23
N ASN A 238 -8.53 -8.01 -17.35
CA ASN A 238 -8.59 -9.36 -16.80
C ASN A 238 -9.48 -9.43 -15.56
N LYS A 239 -10.36 -10.42 -15.52
CA LYS A 239 -11.15 -10.76 -14.33
C LYS A 239 -10.28 -11.30 -13.17
N LYS A 240 -9.02 -11.62 -13.45
CA LYS A 240 -8.01 -12.09 -12.49
C LYS A 240 -6.88 -11.07 -12.45
N PRO A 241 -6.87 -10.17 -11.48
CA PRO A 241 -5.79 -9.17 -11.37
C PRO A 241 -4.45 -9.83 -11.04
N LEU A 242 -3.38 -9.24 -11.56
CA LEU A 242 -2.02 -9.60 -11.18
C LEU A 242 -1.67 -8.94 -9.82
N PRO A 243 -0.70 -9.48 -9.09
CA PRO A 243 -0.18 -8.83 -7.89
C PRO A 243 0.68 -7.62 -8.26
N GLY A 244 0.69 -6.63 -7.39
CA GLY A 244 1.43 -5.40 -7.64
C GLY A 244 0.72 -4.45 -8.60
N PRO A 245 1.39 -3.35 -8.98
CA PRO A 245 0.74 -2.22 -9.60
C PRO A 245 0.63 -2.29 -11.13
N PHE A 246 1.05 -3.38 -11.77
CA PHE A 246 1.06 -3.50 -13.23
C PHE A 246 0.08 -4.56 -13.72
N SER A 247 -0.82 -4.17 -14.61
CA SER A 247 -1.83 -5.08 -15.17
C SER A 247 -1.35 -5.92 -16.35
N ASN A 248 -0.29 -5.46 -17.04
CA ASN A 248 0.27 -6.12 -18.22
C ASN A 248 1.74 -6.47 -17.99
N LEU A 249 2.00 -7.74 -17.72
CA LEU A 249 3.34 -8.30 -17.60
C LEU A 249 3.61 -9.22 -18.80
N ASN A 250 4.61 -8.92 -19.60
CA ASN A 250 5.01 -9.72 -20.76
C ASN A 250 6.43 -10.27 -20.57
N ASN A 251 6.54 -11.58 -20.30
CA ASN A 251 7.78 -12.37 -20.29
C ASN A 251 8.89 -12.08 -19.23
N GLN A 252 9.82 -13.01 -19.08
CA GLN A 252 10.77 -13.28 -18.00
C GLN A 252 11.63 -12.13 -17.44
N SER A 253 11.83 -11.05 -18.15
CA SER A 253 12.49 -9.84 -17.64
C SER A 253 11.67 -8.65 -18.06
N ILE A 254 11.03 -8.03 -17.07
CA ILE A 254 10.05 -6.99 -17.32
C ILE A 254 10.70 -5.65 -17.03
N LYS A 255 10.67 -4.76 -18.05
CA LYS A 255 11.20 -3.39 -17.95
C LYS A 255 10.09 -2.39 -18.16
N PHE A 256 9.91 -1.51 -17.19
CA PHE A 256 8.88 -0.49 -17.19
C PHE A 256 9.50 0.90 -17.17
N LEU A 257 9.06 1.79 -18.06
CA LEU A 257 9.28 3.22 -17.90
C LEU A 257 8.29 3.74 -16.86
N VAL A 258 8.72 3.80 -15.61
CA VAL A 258 7.85 4.14 -14.46
C VAL A 258 7.73 5.63 -14.21
N TRP A 259 8.66 6.42 -14.77
CA TRP A 259 8.58 7.88 -14.70
C TRP A 259 9.27 8.50 -15.93
N PRO A 260 8.53 9.01 -16.93
CA PRO A 260 9.10 9.70 -18.08
C PRO A 260 9.69 11.07 -17.69
N ARG A 261 10.68 11.52 -18.44
CA ARG A 261 11.23 12.90 -18.36
C ARG A 261 10.38 13.91 -19.10
#